data_fa4828d76538482255a2bcd5c5214522
#
_entry.id   fa4828d76538482255a2bcd5c5214522
#
_cell.length_a   1.000
_cell.length_b   1.000
_cell.length_c   1.000
_cell.angle_alpha   90.00
_cell.angle_beta   90.00
_cell.angle_gamma   90.00
#
_symmetry.space_group_name_H-M   'P 1'
#
loop_
_entity.id
_entity.type
_entity.pdbx_description
1 polymer ?
#
loop_
_entity_poly.entity_id
_entity_poly.type
_entity_poly.pdbx_seq_one_letter_code
_entity_poly.pdbx_strand_id
1 'polypeptide(L)'
;MKRAASIMPLDTDPVLAIPAAADVREPAPAPALFSLRDVDLHYGQVRALHGVDLSIHAGERVALVGTNGSGKSTLLRVLHGLLAPTSGTVSCLPRNRQALVFQRPHMLRTSVRNNVALGLWLRGMGWRQARRSAVDALARVDMAELAGRNAKALSGGQQQRVALAQAWAMDADALLLDEPTANLDPHAKREVEALMQEFAQPRSGRTMTMVFSSHNLGQVKRLASRVVYLERGRVLADLPVHAFFNGPLPEEAGLFVKGEKI
;
A
#
# COMPACT_ATOMS: atom_id res chain seq x y z
N MET A 1 15.68 -48.93 79.27
CA MET A 1 16.66 -48.23 78.39
C MET A 1 16.09 -48.13 76.97
N LYS A 2 15.46 -47.04 76.60
CA LYS A 2 15.03 -46.77 75.22
C LYS A 2 15.62 -45.43 74.77
N ARG A 3 16.47 -45.45 73.77
CA ARG A 3 17.11 -44.28 73.16
C ARG A 3 16.07 -43.53 72.34
N ALA A 4 15.93 -42.23 72.60
CA ALA A 4 15.18 -41.33 71.77
C ALA A 4 16.06 -40.95 70.53
N ALA A 5 15.45 -41.10 69.33
CA ALA A 5 16.05 -40.64 68.07
C ALA A 5 15.71 -39.16 67.91
N SER A 6 16.74 -38.34 67.73
CA SER A 6 16.65 -36.91 67.41
C SER A 6 16.32 -36.76 65.95
N ILE A 7 15.23 -36.10 65.63
CA ILE A 7 14.84 -35.73 64.24
C ILE A 7 15.43 -34.36 63.98
N MET A 8 16.34 -34.27 62.99
CA MET A 8 16.87 -33.02 62.45
C MET A 8 15.79 -32.32 61.63
N PRO A 9 15.66 -30.99 61.66
CA PRO A 9 14.78 -30.24 60.80
C PRO A 9 15.31 -30.19 59.36
N LEU A 10 14.41 -30.39 58.41
CA LEU A 10 14.65 -30.23 56.96
C LEU A 10 14.95 -28.76 56.64
N ASP A 11 16.09 -28.55 55.99
CA ASP A 11 16.45 -27.28 55.34
C ASP A 11 15.37 -26.93 54.28
N THR A 12 14.73 -25.79 54.46
CA THR A 12 13.88 -25.18 53.43
C THR A 12 14.76 -24.45 52.43
N ASP A 13 14.90 -25.01 51.23
CA ASP A 13 15.52 -24.34 50.07
C ASP A 13 14.89 -22.95 49.83
N PRO A 14 15.69 -21.92 49.52
CA PRO A 14 15.18 -20.61 49.21
C PRO A 14 14.43 -20.64 47.89
N VAL A 15 13.12 -20.28 47.91
CA VAL A 15 12.29 -20.07 46.75
C VAL A 15 12.99 -19.03 45.85
N LEU A 16 13.49 -19.48 44.70
CA LEU A 16 13.99 -18.60 43.63
C LEU A 16 12.89 -17.64 43.24
N ALA A 17 13.06 -16.36 43.57
CA ALA A 17 12.19 -15.27 43.13
C ALA A 17 12.26 -15.21 41.60
N ILE A 18 11.13 -15.48 40.92
CA ILE A 18 10.97 -15.24 39.50
C ILE A 18 11.09 -13.72 39.30
N PRO A 19 12.07 -13.23 38.48
CA PRO A 19 12.14 -11.80 38.20
C PRO A 19 10.84 -11.35 37.53
N ALA A 20 10.24 -10.28 38.05
CA ALA A 20 9.06 -9.64 37.49
C ALA A 20 9.27 -9.43 35.98
N ALA A 21 8.28 -9.83 35.18
CA ALA A 21 8.29 -9.70 33.74
C ALA A 21 8.75 -8.28 33.38
N ALA A 22 9.88 -8.19 32.67
CA ALA A 22 10.36 -6.94 32.13
C ALA A 22 9.21 -6.31 31.31
N ASP A 23 8.93 -5.06 31.61
CA ASP A 23 7.96 -4.22 30.92
C ASP A 23 8.32 -4.22 29.43
N VAL A 24 7.69 -5.11 28.65
CA VAL A 24 7.86 -5.17 27.20
C VAL A 24 7.14 -3.93 26.68
N ARG A 25 7.84 -2.79 26.70
CA ARG A 25 7.38 -1.60 26.00
C ARG A 25 7.19 -1.99 24.56
N GLU A 26 5.93 -2.02 24.10
CA GLU A 26 5.64 -2.11 22.69
C GLU A 26 6.53 -1.09 21.95
N PRO A 27 7.25 -1.48 20.89
CA PRO A 27 8.07 -0.54 20.14
C PRO A 27 7.18 0.59 19.68
N ALA A 28 7.62 1.84 19.94
CA ALA A 28 6.88 3.02 19.52
C ALA A 28 6.48 2.86 18.04
N PRO A 29 5.23 3.12 17.66
CA PRO A 29 4.76 2.92 16.31
C PRO A 29 5.67 3.67 15.35
N ALA A 30 6.12 3.00 14.28
CA ALA A 30 6.95 3.60 13.25
C ALA A 30 6.31 4.93 12.78
N PRO A 31 7.12 5.96 12.48
CA PRO A 31 6.56 7.26 12.09
C PRO A 31 5.63 7.10 10.89
N ALA A 32 4.47 7.76 10.94
CA ALA A 32 3.51 7.73 9.86
C ALA A 32 4.10 8.39 8.62
N LEU A 33 4.06 7.71 7.48
CA LEU A 33 4.44 8.27 6.18
C LEU A 33 3.35 9.20 5.63
N PHE A 34 2.10 8.91 5.97
CA PHE A 34 0.93 9.70 5.63
C PHE A 34 0.07 9.87 6.87
N SER A 35 -0.41 11.08 7.10
CA SER A 35 -1.34 11.40 8.18
C SER A 35 -2.35 12.43 7.70
N LEU A 36 -3.62 12.06 7.72
CA LEU A 36 -4.77 12.89 7.42
C LEU A 36 -5.55 13.09 8.72
N ARG A 37 -5.98 14.32 8.99
CA ARG A 37 -6.80 14.66 10.15
C ARG A 37 -7.95 15.57 9.72
N ASP A 38 -9.18 15.07 9.90
CA ASP A 38 -10.44 15.75 9.57
C ASP A 38 -10.44 16.31 8.14
N VAL A 39 -10.00 15.49 7.16
CA VAL A 39 -9.79 15.93 5.78
C VAL A 39 -11.09 15.93 5.01
N ASP A 40 -11.47 17.12 4.51
CA ASP A 40 -12.52 17.30 3.53
C ASP A 40 -11.95 17.66 2.16
N LEU A 41 -12.63 17.20 1.11
CA LEU A 41 -12.33 17.60 -0.26
C LEU A 41 -13.62 17.75 -1.07
N HIS A 42 -13.77 18.92 -1.69
CA HIS A 42 -14.91 19.26 -2.52
C HIS A 42 -14.51 19.45 -3.99
N TYR A 43 -15.33 18.94 -4.91
CA TYR A 43 -15.32 19.29 -6.32
C TYR A 43 -16.61 20.08 -6.61
N GLY A 44 -16.53 21.40 -6.52
CA GLY A 44 -17.71 22.25 -6.57
C GLY A 44 -18.71 21.89 -5.46
N GLN A 45 -19.90 21.41 -5.83
CA GLN A 45 -20.93 20.99 -4.87
C GLN A 45 -20.76 19.54 -4.38
N VAL A 46 -19.87 18.76 -4.99
CA VAL A 46 -19.68 17.35 -4.63
C VAL A 46 -18.62 17.23 -3.55
N ARG A 47 -19.01 16.75 -2.36
CA ARG A 47 -18.08 16.44 -1.28
C ARG A 47 -17.50 15.03 -1.49
N ALA A 48 -16.29 14.97 -2.01
CA ALA A 48 -15.63 13.71 -2.39
C ALA A 48 -14.92 13.02 -1.22
N LEU A 49 -14.44 13.80 -0.24
CA LEU A 49 -13.96 13.29 1.06
C LEU A 49 -14.65 14.07 2.16
N HIS A 50 -14.93 13.41 3.29
CA HIS A 50 -15.74 13.94 4.35
C HIS A 50 -15.17 13.56 5.73
N GLY A 51 -14.41 14.47 6.38
CA GLY A 51 -13.84 14.29 7.69
C GLY A 51 -12.97 13.02 7.77
N VAL A 52 -12.03 12.87 6.83
CA VAL A 52 -11.21 11.64 6.75
C VAL A 52 -10.04 11.75 7.71
N ASP A 53 -10.00 10.81 8.67
CA ASP A 53 -8.85 10.53 9.53
C ASP A 53 -8.20 9.24 9.05
N LEU A 54 -6.88 9.29 8.76
CA LEU A 54 -6.13 8.12 8.30
C LEU A 54 -4.63 8.33 8.56
N SER A 55 -3.98 7.32 9.13
CA SER A 55 -2.52 7.28 9.26
C SER A 55 -1.99 6.00 8.61
N ILE A 56 -0.94 6.12 7.79
CA ILE A 56 -0.29 4.99 7.12
C ILE A 56 1.19 4.99 7.49
N HIS A 57 1.67 3.85 7.97
CA HIS A 57 3.03 3.68 8.45
C HIS A 57 3.92 2.97 7.44
N ALA A 58 5.23 3.08 7.63
CA ALA A 58 6.21 2.44 6.76
C ALA A 58 6.02 0.92 6.71
N GLY A 59 6.08 0.36 5.50
CA GLY A 59 5.95 -1.08 5.26
C GLY A 59 4.52 -1.62 5.25
N GLU A 60 3.49 -0.80 5.54
CA GLU A 60 2.11 -1.25 5.43
C GLU A 60 1.68 -1.50 3.99
N ARG A 61 0.78 -2.47 3.83
CA ARG A 61 0.07 -2.74 2.57
C ARG A 61 -1.42 -2.50 2.79
N VAL A 62 -1.85 -1.28 2.47
CA VAL A 62 -3.22 -0.81 2.74
C VAL A 62 -4.07 -0.93 1.48
N ALA A 63 -5.17 -1.66 1.56
CA ALA A 63 -6.18 -1.70 0.52
C ALA A 63 -7.29 -0.69 0.82
N LEU A 64 -7.55 0.20 -0.13
CA LEU A 64 -8.73 1.07 -0.12
C LEU A 64 -9.85 0.36 -0.85
N VAL A 65 -10.93 0.02 -0.16
CA VAL A 65 -12.08 -0.69 -0.73
C VAL A 65 -13.37 0.12 -0.56
N GLY A 66 -14.38 -0.17 -1.35
CA GLY A 66 -15.66 0.52 -1.33
C GLY A 66 -16.26 0.63 -2.73
N THR A 67 -17.51 1.08 -2.81
CA THR A 67 -18.26 1.22 -4.06
C THR A 67 -17.63 2.23 -5.02
N ASN A 68 -18.06 2.24 -6.28
CA ASN A 68 -17.67 3.26 -7.24
C ASN A 68 -18.13 4.64 -6.75
N GLY A 69 -17.26 5.65 -6.87
CA GLY A 69 -17.56 6.99 -6.36
C GLY A 69 -17.40 7.17 -4.84
N SER A 70 -16.94 6.15 -4.09
CA SER A 70 -16.75 6.26 -2.63
C SER A 70 -15.61 7.19 -2.19
N GLY A 71 -14.75 7.67 -3.12
CA GLY A 71 -13.65 8.60 -2.81
C GLY A 71 -12.24 7.98 -2.87
N LYS A 72 -12.07 6.68 -3.20
CA LYS A 72 -10.77 5.98 -3.20
C LYS A 72 -9.70 6.68 -4.05
N SER A 73 -10.00 6.97 -5.31
CA SER A 73 -9.08 7.66 -6.22
C SER A 73 -8.78 9.09 -5.77
N THR A 74 -9.74 9.77 -5.17
CA THR A 74 -9.55 11.11 -4.59
C THR A 74 -8.61 11.04 -3.41
N LEU A 75 -8.80 10.06 -2.51
CA LEU A 75 -7.93 9.84 -1.36
C LEU A 75 -6.48 9.54 -1.80
N LEU A 76 -6.28 8.66 -2.79
CA LEU A 76 -4.95 8.39 -3.34
C LEU A 76 -4.26 9.65 -3.90
N ARG A 77 -5.02 10.53 -4.57
CA ARG A 77 -4.48 11.80 -5.08
C ARG A 77 -4.15 12.80 -3.98
N VAL A 78 -4.90 12.81 -2.88
CA VAL A 78 -4.60 13.61 -1.68
C VAL A 78 -3.33 13.08 -1.01
N LEU A 79 -3.21 11.76 -0.79
CA LEU A 79 -2.01 11.12 -0.25
C LEU A 79 -0.76 11.43 -1.08
N HIS A 80 -0.89 11.41 -2.42
CA HIS A 80 0.20 11.78 -3.32
C HIS A 80 0.51 13.30 -3.33
N GLY A 81 -0.36 14.14 -2.77
CA GLY A 81 -0.27 15.59 -2.82
C GLY A 81 -0.64 16.19 -4.18
N LEU A 82 -1.31 15.45 -5.08
CA LEU A 82 -1.85 15.98 -6.34
C LEU A 82 -3.07 16.88 -6.10
N LEU A 83 -3.83 16.60 -5.05
CA LEU A 83 -4.97 17.39 -4.62
C LEU A 83 -4.70 17.94 -3.22
N ALA A 84 -4.96 19.24 -3.05
CA ALA A 84 -4.99 19.84 -1.71
C ALA A 84 -6.38 19.62 -1.10
N PRO A 85 -6.49 19.36 0.21
CA PRO A 85 -7.78 19.28 0.88
C PRO A 85 -8.46 20.65 0.89
N THR A 86 -9.80 20.66 1.00
CA THR A 86 -10.59 21.89 1.20
C THR A 86 -10.49 22.34 2.66
N SER A 87 -10.45 21.38 3.61
CA SER A 87 -10.21 21.61 5.04
C SER A 87 -9.51 20.40 5.66
N GLY A 88 -9.09 20.53 6.92
CA GLY A 88 -8.30 19.52 7.61
C GLY A 88 -6.80 19.65 7.36
N THR A 89 -6.02 18.69 7.84
CA THR A 89 -4.57 18.69 7.72
C THR A 89 -4.05 17.42 7.08
N VAL A 90 -3.08 17.56 6.17
CA VAL A 90 -2.42 16.45 5.48
C VAL A 90 -0.91 16.57 5.66
N SER A 91 -0.30 15.53 6.20
CA SER A 91 1.14 15.31 6.17
C SER A 91 1.41 14.09 5.32
N CYS A 92 2.25 14.24 4.30
CA CYS A 92 2.58 13.16 3.37
C CYS A 92 4.06 13.18 3.01
N LEU A 93 4.55 12.05 2.52
CA LEU A 93 5.88 11.96 1.95
C LEU A 93 6.07 13.01 0.83
N PRO A 94 7.28 13.54 0.64
CA PRO A 94 7.59 14.34 -0.54
C PRO A 94 7.29 13.55 -1.83
N ARG A 95 6.79 14.23 -2.88
CA ARG A 95 6.41 13.58 -4.15
C ARG A 95 7.54 12.79 -4.81
N ASN A 96 8.78 13.20 -4.61
CA ASN A 96 9.94 12.47 -5.14
C ASN A 96 10.23 11.16 -4.38
N ARG A 97 9.58 10.91 -3.26
CA ARG A 97 9.64 9.65 -2.49
C ARG A 97 8.40 8.78 -2.67
N GLN A 98 7.51 9.16 -3.56
CA GLN A 98 6.28 8.45 -3.87
C GLN A 98 6.19 8.15 -5.36
N ALA A 99 5.45 7.09 -5.72
CA ALA A 99 5.01 6.83 -7.08
C ALA A 99 3.51 6.59 -7.10
N LEU A 100 2.80 7.20 -8.05
CA LEU A 100 1.38 6.98 -8.26
C LEU A 100 1.15 6.35 -9.63
N VAL A 101 0.50 5.20 -9.64
CA VAL A 101 0.07 4.50 -10.84
C VAL A 101 -1.45 4.66 -10.97
N PHE A 102 -1.88 5.26 -12.06
CA PHE A 102 -3.29 5.46 -12.36
C PHE A 102 -3.96 4.21 -12.92
N GLN A 103 -5.27 4.10 -12.76
CA GLN A 103 -6.10 3.04 -13.33
C GLN A 103 -5.89 2.88 -14.85
N ARG A 104 -5.71 4.00 -15.56
CA ARG A 104 -5.35 4.04 -16.98
C ARG A 104 -4.04 4.79 -17.13
N PRO A 105 -2.91 4.09 -17.28
CA PRO A 105 -1.61 4.74 -17.45
C PRO A 105 -1.57 5.60 -18.71
N HIS A 106 -1.05 6.82 -18.58
CA HIS A 106 -0.85 7.71 -19.70
C HIS A 106 0.51 7.44 -20.34
N MET A 107 0.50 6.84 -21.54
CA MET A 107 1.71 6.62 -22.31
C MET A 107 1.96 7.77 -23.29
N LEU A 108 3.17 8.29 -23.31
CA LEU A 108 3.61 9.25 -24.30
C LEU A 108 3.84 8.55 -25.65
N ARG A 109 3.64 9.27 -26.76
CA ARG A 109 3.86 8.78 -28.11
C ARG A 109 5.37 8.69 -28.45
N THR A 110 6.07 7.86 -27.66
CA THR A 110 7.50 7.58 -27.81
C THR A 110 7.76 6.11 -27.43
N SER A 111 9.01 5.66 -27.44
CA SER A 111 9.33 4.28 -27.09
C SER A 111 9.03 3.99 -25.61
N VAL A 112 8.76 2.71 -25.30
CA VAL A 112 8.54 2.20 -23.94
C VAL A 112 9.69 2.61 -23.03
N ARG A 113 10.94 2.38 -23.46
CA ARG A 113 12.13 2.81 -22.73
C ARG A 113 12.15 4.31 -22.42
N ASN A 114 11.77 5.14 -23.40
CA ASN A 114 11.76 6.58 -23.19
C ASN A 114 10.65 7.02 -22.23
N ASN A 115 9.50 6.33 -22.22
CA ASN A 115 8.45 6.56 -21.23
C ASN A 115 8.96 6.33 -19.79
N VAL A 116 9.72 5.25 -19.56
CA VAL A 116 10.30 4.98 -18.23
C VAL A 116 11.44 5.97 -17.92
N ALA A 117 12.34 6.19 -18.88
CA ALA A 117 13.50 7.06 -18.70
C ALA A 117 13.12 8.52 -18.38
N LEU A 118 11.99 9.01 -18.90
CA LEU A 118 11.55 10.39 -18.70
C LEU A 118 11.37 10.73 -17.22
N GLY A 119 10.75 9.83 -16.44
CA GLY A 119 10.56 10.04 -15.01
C GLY A 119 11.89 10.19 -14.24
N LEU A 120 12.88 9.38 -14.60
CA LEU A 120 14.23 9.45 -14.03
C LEU A 120 14.97 10.73 -14.44
N TRP A 121 14.85 11.12 -15.70
CA TRP A 121 15.45 12.33 -16.21
C TRP A 121 14.87 13.59 -15.55
N LEU A 122 13.56 13.66 -15.36
CA LEU A 122 12.89 14.77 -14.65
C LEU A 122 13.31 14.87 -13.18
N ARG A 123 13.84 13.78 -12.60
CA ARG A 123 14.45 13.76 -11.27
C ARG A 123 15.95 14.12 -11.27
N GLY A 124 16.50 14.59 -12.39
CA GLY A 124 17.87 15.05 -12.51
C GLY A 124 18.89 14.01 -12.98
N MET A 125 18.44 12.77 -13.29
CA MET A 125 19.35 11.77 -13.86
C MET A 125 19.73 12.13 -15.30
N GLY A 126 21.01 11.98 -15.67
CA GLY A 126 21.44 12.20 -17.07
C GLY A 126 20.69 11.27 -18.02
N TRP A 127 20.24 11.80 -19.19
CA TRP A 127 19.39 11.07 -20.14
C TRP A 127 19.91 9.70 -20.56
N ARG A 128 21.24 9.59 -20.82
CA ARG A 128 21.85 8.29 -21.19
C ARG A 128 21.77 7.28 -20.05
N GLN A 129 21.95 7.72 -18.81
CA GLN A 129 21.84 6.87 -17.62
C GLN A 129 20.38 6.50 -17.38
N ALA A 130 19.44 7.46 -17.45
CA ALA A 130 18.01 7.21 -17.30
C ALA A 130 17.51 6.12 -18.28
N ARG A 131 17.99 6.16 -19.52
CA ARG A 131 17.63 5.11 -20.51
C ARG A 131 18.23 3.74 -20.19
N ARG A 132 19.40 3.65 -19.55
CA ARG A 132 19.95 2.36 -19.09
C ARG A 132 19.13 1.82 -17.91
N SER A 133 18.92 2.61 -16.88
CA SER A 133 18.09 2.24 -15.74
C SER A 133 16.64 1.88 -16.14
N ALA A 134 16.12 2.52 -17.19
CA ALA A 134 14.82 2.19 -17.74
C ALA A 134 14.76 0.77 -18.33
N VAL A 135 15.83 0.30 -18.98
CA VAL A 135 15.91 -1.08 -19.49
C VAL A 135 15.93 -2.09 -18.34
N ASP A 136 16.69 -1.80 -17.28
CA ASP A 136 16.75 -2.65 -16.09
C ASP A 136 15.38 -2.75 -15.40
N ALA A 137 14.66 -1.62 -15.30
CA ALA A 137 13.31 -1.61 -14.75
C ALA A 137 12.29 -2.36 -15.64
N LEU A 138 12.43 -2.25 -16.96
CA LEU A 138 11.58 -2.99 -17.93
C LEU A 138 11.84 -4.49 -17.89
N ALA A 139 13.07 -4.92 -17.64
CA ALA A 139 13.41 -6.33 -17.47
C ALA A 139 12.69 -6.95 -16.26
N ARG A 140 12.51 -6.18 -15.18
CA ARG A 140 11.78 -6.61 -13.98
C ARG A 140 10.30 -6.94 -14.22
N VAL A 141 9.71 -6.32 -15.22
CA VAL A 141 8.28 -6.48 -15.55
C VAL A 141 8.07 -7.23 -16.86
N ASP A 142 9.07 -7.97 -17.33
CA ASP A 142 9.07 -8.74 -18.59
C ASP A 142 8.70 -7.90 -19.83
N MET A 143 9.22 -6.66 -19.88
CA MET A 143 8.95 -5.72 -20.97
C MET A 143 10.22 -5.27 -21.72
N ALA A 144 11.38 -5.88 -21.43
CA ALA A 144 12.67 -5.47 -22.01
C ALA A 144 12.70 -5.58 -23.54
N GLU A 145 12.13 -6.63 -24.11
CA GLU A 145 12.06 -6.87 -25.57
C GLU A 145 11.21 -5.80 -26.29
N LEU A 146 10.25 -5.21 -25.58
CA LEU A 146 9.38 -4.16 -26.12
C LEU A 146 9.93 -2.74 -25.89
N ALA A 147 11.15 -2.60 -25.33
CA ALA A 147 11.74 -1.32 -24.96
C ALA A 147 11.79 -0.29 -26.11
N GLY A 148 11.97 -0.75 -27.36
CA GLY A 148 11.99 0.09 -28.57
C GLY A 148 10.61 0.40 -29.16
N ARG A 149 9.56 -0.33 -28.76
CA ARG A 149 8.21 -0.22 -29.32
C ARG A 149 7.55 1.09 -28.89
N ASN A 150 6.64 1.63 -29.71
CA ASN A 150 5.82 2.77 -29.31
C ASN A 150 4.90 2.37 -28.14
N ALA A 151 4.98 3.07 -27.01
CA ALA A 151 4.24 2.73 -25.81
C ALA A 151 2.71 2.82 -25.98
N LYS A 152 2.21 3.66 -26.88
CA LYS A 152 0.77 3.71 -27.22
C LYS A 152 0.25 2.49 -27.97
N ALA A 153 1.12 1.70 -28.58
CA ALA A 153 0.75 0.49 -29.30
C ALA A 153 0.72 -0.77 -28.40
N LEU A 154 0.92 -0.61 -27.11
CA LEU A 154 0.87 -1.67 -26.12
C LEU A 154 -0.58 -2.00 -25.72
N SER A 155 -0.84 -3.26 -25.34
CA SER A 155 -2.09 -3.67 -24.69
C SER A 155 -2.24 -3.00 -23.32
N GLY A 156 -3.45 -2.97 -22.76
CA GLY A 156 -3.70 -2.39 -21.44
C GLY A 156 -2.83 -3.01 -20.34
N GLY A 157 -2.70 -4.34 -20.30
CA GLY A 157 -1.83 -5.03 -19.36
C GLY A 157 -0.34 -4.68 -19.53
N GLN A 158 0.13 -4.57 -20.78
CA GLN A 158 1.49 -4.13 -21.07
C GLN A 158 1.73 -2.68 -20.63
N GLN A 159 0.76 -1.78 -20.87
CA GLN A 159 0.86 -0.39 -20.38
C GLN A 159 0.91 -0.34 -18.86
N GLN A 160 0.13 -1.19 -18.18
CA GLN A 160 0.15 -1.27 -16.72
C GLN A 160 1.50 -1.76 -16.18
N ARG A 161 2.09 -2.78 -16.82
CA ARG A 161 3.45 -3.24 -16.46
C ARG A 161 4.50 -2.15 -16.69
N VAL A 162 4.41 -1.40 -17.77
CA VAL A 162 5.29 -0.25 -18.00
C VAL A 162 5.12 0.83 -16.91
N ALA A 163 3.91 1.12 -16.46
CA ALA A 163 3.66 2.07 -15.38
C ALA A 163 4.24 1.56 -14.03
N LEU A 164 4.18 0.26 -13.77
CA LEU A 164 4.85 -0.35 -12.63
C LEU A 164 6.38 -0.28 -12.76
N ALA A 165 6.94 -0.47 -13.96
CA ALA A 165 8.37 -0.27 -14.20
C ALA A 165 8.80 1.19 -13.97
N GLN A 166 7.97 2.17 -14.36
CA GLN A 166 8.20 3.58 -14.03
C GLN A 166 8.28 3.81 -12.52
N ALA A 167 7.30 3.28 -11.77
CA ALA A 167 7.25 3.39 -10.32
C ALA A 167 8.46 2.71 -9.65
N TRP A 168 8.82 1.52 -10.12
CA TRP A 168 9.99 0.78 -9.63
C TRP A 168 11.30 1.52 -9.87
N ALA A 169 11.50 2.06 -11.09
CA ALA A 169 12.70 2.79 -11.45
C ALA A 169 12.93 4.03 -10.57
N MET A 170 11.85 4.59 -10.03
CA MET A 170 11.92 5.76 -9.16
C MET A 170 12.44 5.47 -7.75
N ASP A 171 12.58 4.20 -7.34
CA ASP A 171 13.00 3.77 -6.00
C ASP A 171 12.25 4.51 -4.87
N ALA A 172 10.91 4.54 -5.00
CA ALA A 172 10.04 5.25 -4.09
C ALA A 172 9.87 4.50 -2.76
N ASP A 173 9.63 5.23 -1.66
CA ASP A 173 9.32 4.61 -0.36
C ASP A 173 7.85 4.20 -0.27
N ALA A 174 6.98 4.84 -1.06
CA ALA A 174 5.56 4.51 -1.13
C ALA A 174 5.07 4.39 -2.57
N LEU A 175 4.30 3.35 -2.83
CA LEU A 175 3.63 3.05 -4.09
C LEU A 175 2.11 3.17 -3.89
N LEU A 176 1.52 4.13 -4.60
CA LEU A 176 0.08 4.37 -4.63
C LEU A 176 -0.49 3.83 -5.94
N LEU A 177 -1.51 2.97 -5.89
CA LEU A 177 -2.04 2.27 -7.06
C LEU A 177 -3.56 2.46 -7.13
N ASP A 178 -4.02 3.14 -8.17
CA ASP A 178 -5.46 3.33 -8.39
C ASP A 178 -6.00 2.24 -9.30
N GLU A 179 -6.69 1.25 -8.74
CA GLU A 179 -7.28 0.08 -9.43
C GLU A 179 -6.34 -0.57 -10.47
N PRO A 180 -5.12 -1.01 -10.08
CA PRO A 180 -4.06 -1.39 -11.02
C PRO A 180 -4.39 -2.60 -11.91
N THR A 181 -5.42 -3.36 -11.58
CA THR A 181 -5.85 -4.55 -12.33
C THR A 181 -7.22 -4.40 -12.97
N ALA A 182 -7.84 -3.21 -12.88
CA ALA A 182 -9.13 -2.98 -13.52
C ALA A 182 -9.03 -3.08 -15.05
N ASN A 183 -10.06 -3.66 -15.67
CA ASN A 183 -10.18 -3.82 -17.12
C ASN A 183 -9.06 -4.65 -17.78
N LEU A 184 -8.31 -5.43 -17.01
CA LEU A 184 -7.33 -6.39 -17.53
C LEU A 184 -7.98 -7.78 -17.66
N ASP A 185 -7.51 -8.53 -18.65
CA ASP A 185 -7.84 -9.95 -18.77
C ASP A 185 -7.28 -10.76 -17.60
N PRO A 186 -7.75 -12.00 -17.35
CA PRO A 186 -7.33 -12.78 -16.18
C PRO A 186 -5.83 -13.11 -16.14
N HIS A 187 -5.16 -13.18 -17.30
CA HIS A 187 -3.72 -13.45 -17.35
C HIS A 187 -2.94 -12.19 -16.92
N ALA A 188 -3.23 -11.04 -17.55
CA ALA A 188 -2.60 -9.77 -17.22
C ALA A 188 -2.85 -9.35 -15.74
N LYS A 189 -4.05 -9.66 -15.19
CA LYS A 189 -4.33 -9.46 -13.74
C LYS A 189 -3.34 -10.21 -12.86
N ARG A 190 -3.11 -11.50 -13.13
CA ARG A 190 -2.17 -12.32 -12.35
C ARG A 190 -0.75 -11.80 -12.45
N GLU A 191 -0.30 -11.39 -13.64
CA GLU A 191 1.03 -10.82 -13.84
C GLU A 191 1.21 -9.53 -13.02
N VAL A 192 0.25 -8.60 -13.09
CA VAL A 192 0.29 -7.34 -12.33
C VAL A 192 0.25 -7.60 -10.81
N GLU A 193 -0.59 -8.54 -10.34
CA GLU A 193 -0.63 -8.92 -8.92
C GLU A 193 0.71 -9.53 -8.45
N ALA A 194 1.35 -10.38 -9.27
CA ALA A 194 2.66 -10.95 -8.95
C ALA A 194 3.73 -9.85 -8.81
N LEU A 195 3.74 -8.87 -9.72
CA LEU A 195 4.63 -7.71 -9.62
C LEU A 195 4.37 -6.86 -8.35
N MET A 196 3.09 -6.65 -7.99
CA MET A 196 2.74 -5.96 -6.75
C MET A 196 3.24 -6.72 -5.52
N GLN A 197 3.16 -8.05 -5.51
CA GLN A 197 3.71 -8.89 -4.44
C GLN A 197 5.24 -8.79 -4.37
N GLU A 198 5.93 -8.85 -5.51
CA GLU A 198 7.38 -8.69 -5.59
C GLU A 198 7.82 -7.32 -5.04
N PHE A 199 7.12 -6.25 -5.44
CA PHE A 199 7.44 -4.88 -4.99
C PHE A 199 7.21 -4.68 -3.50
N ALA A 200 6.29 -5.44 -2.90
CA ALA A 200 6.03 -5.41 -1.46
C ALA A 200 7.07 -6.20 -0.63
N GLN A 201 7.98 -6.96 -1.26
CA GLN A 201 9.02 -7.66 -0.55
C GLN A 201 10.11 -6.69 -0.05
N PRO A 202 10.74 -6.99 1.10
CA PRO A 202 11.85 -6.18 1.59
C PRO A 202 13.00 -6.12 0.59
N ARG A 203 13.46 -4.91 0.30
CA ARG A 203 14.61 -4.66 -0.59
C ARG A 203 15.66 -3.86 0.15
N SER A 204 16.88 -4.38 0.23
CA SER A 204 18.00 -3.69 0.92
C SER A 204 17.64 -3.21 2.34
N GLY A 205 16.88 -4.02 3.08
CA GLY A 205 16.45 -3.69 4.44
C GLY A 205 15.28 -2.71 4.54
N ARG A 206 14.68 -2.29 3.42
CA ARG A 206 13.47 -1.45 3.37
C ARG A 206 12.29 -2.25 2.83
N THR A 207 11.13 -2.07 3.43
CA THR A 207 9.86 -2.58 2.90
C THR A 207 9.10 -1.41 2.28
N MET A 208 8.75 -1.53 0.99
CA MET A 208 7.96 -0.51 0.30
C MET A 208 6.55 -0.46 0.89
N THR A 209 6.10 0.73 1.24
CA THR A 209 4.72 0.95 1.65
C THR A 209 3.83 0.93 0.41
N MET A 210 2.73 0.20 0.45
CA MET A 210 1.82 0.11 -0.69
C MET A 210 0.40 0.52 -0.26
N VAL A 211 -0.20 1.44 -1.01
CA VAL A 211 -1.62 1.79 -0.87
C VAL A 211 -2.29 1.56 -2.22
N PHE A 212 -3.26 0.69 -2.28
CA PHE A 212 -3.94 0.39 -3.54
C PHE A 212 -5.46 0.38 -3.39
N SER A 213 -6.15 0.93 -4.37
CA SER A 213 -7.59 0.79 -4.47
C SER A 213 -7.95 -0.49 -5.21
N SER A 214 -9.00 -1.18 -4.77
CA SER A 214 -9.53 -2.36 -5.45
C SER A 214 -10.99 -2.61 -5.08
N HIS A 215 -11.75 -3.11 -6.04
CA HIS A 215 -13.07 -3.71 -5.81
C HIS A 215 -13.00 -5.25 -5.78
N ASN A 216 -11.83 -5.85 -6.04
CA ASN A 216 -11.63 -7.30 -6.02
C ASN A 216 -11.18 -7.75 -4.63
N LEU A 217 -12.11 -8.27 -3.83
CA LEU A 217 -11.85 -8.75 -2.48
C LEU A 217 -10.85 -9.92 -2.42
N GLY A 218 -10.77 -10.75 -3.45
CA GLY A 218 -9.76 -11.80 -3.56
C GLY A 218 -8.35 -11.22 -3.67
N GLN A 219 -8.16 -10.16 -4.45
CA GLN A 219 -6.90 -9.41 -4.54
C GLN A 219 -6.54 -8.78 -3.19
N VAL A 220 -7.52 -8.15 -2.53
CA VAL A 220 -7.33 -7.54 -1.21
C VAL A 220 -6.83 -8.58 -0.18
N LYS A 221 -7.46 -9.76 -0.12
CA LYS A 221 -7.02 -10.86 0.78
C LYS A 221 -5.57 -11.29 0.54
N ARG A 222 -5.13 -11.31 -0.71
CA ARG A 222 -3.77 -11.78 -1.07
C ARG A 222 -2.69 -10.72 -0.83
N LEU A 223 -3.01 -9.45 -1.04
CA LEU A 223 -2.00 -8.39 -1.09
C LEU A 223 -1.95 -7.50 0.15
N ALA A 224 -3.11 -7.24 0.78
CA ALA A 224 -3.20 -6.28 1.87
C ALA A 224 -2.77 -6.87 3.23
N SER A 225 -2.23 -6.03 4.10
CA SER A 225 -2.14 -6.27 5.54
C SER A 225 -3.26 -5.58 6.31
N ARG A 226 -3.82 -4.50 5.75
CA ARG A 226 -4.84 -3.64 6.35
C ARG A 226 -5.84 -3.18 5.29
N VAL A 227 -7.09 -3.06 5.66
CA VAL A 227 -8.20 -2.66 4.78
C VAL A 227 -8.87 -1.41 5.34
N VAL A 228 -8.99 -0.40 4.49
CA VAL A 228 -9.75 0.83 4.75
C VAL A 228 -10.97 0.83 3.85
N TYR A 229 -12.17 0.72 4.44
CA TYR A 229 -13.43 0.77 3.71
C TYR A 229 -13.95 2.19 3.63
N LEU A 230 -14.13 2.67 2.41
CA LEU A 230 -14.68 3.99 2.13
C LEU A 230 -16.11 3.87 1.59
N GLU A 231 -16.98 4.70 2.13
CA GLU A 231 -18.35 4.89 1.62
C GLU A 231 -18.69 6.37 1.63
N ARG A 232 -19.15 6.91 0.49
CA ARG A 232 -19.56 8.32 0.33
C ARG A 232 -18.55 9.33 0.90
N GLY A 233 -17.27 9.09 0.65
CA GLY A 233 -16.18 9.95 1.10
C GLY A 233 -15.78 9.80 2.58
N ARG A 234 -16.38 8.88 3.32
CA ARG A 234 -16.05 8.59 4.73
C ARG A 234 -15.31 7.28 4.89
N VAL A 235 -14.40 7.20 5.83
CA VAL A 235 -13.82 5.93 6.30
C VAL A 235 -14.78 5.33 7.33
N LEU A 236 -15.39 4.20 7.00
CA LEU A 236 -16.33 3.52 7.88
C LEU A 236 -15.69 2.31 8.61
N ALA A 237 -14.63 1.75 8.05
CA ALA A 237 -13.83 0.72 8.72
C ALA A 237 -12.35 0.88 8.34
N ASP A 238 -11.48 0.60 9.30
CA ASP A 238 -10.04 0.62 9.17
C ASP A 238 -9.48 -0.51 10.06
N LEU A 239 -9.20 -1.66 9.44
CA LEU A 239 -8.99 -2.92 10.14
C LEU A 239 -7.87 -3.74 9.50
N PRO A 240 -7.13 -4.56 10.28
CA PRO A 240 -6.30 -5.62 9.73
C PRO A 240 -7.12 -6.51 8.78
N VAL A 241 -6.48 -7.00 7.70
CA VAL A 241 -7.18 -7.78 6.66
C VAL A 241 -7.95 -8.98 7.24
N HIS A 242 -7.37 -9.68 8.21
CA HIS A 242 -8.06 -10.81 8.87
C HIS A 242 -9.33 -10.37 9.60
N ALA A 243 -9.27 -9.26 10.35
CA ALA A 243 -10.42 -8.74 11.09
C ALA A 243 -11.52 -8.24 10.13
N PHE A 244 -11.12 -7.61 9.00
CA PHE A 244 -12.07 -7.14 7.99
C PHE A 244 -12.87 -8.28 7.35
N PHE A 245 -12.29 -9.46 7.13
CA PHE A 245 -12.99 -10.57 6.48
C PHE A 245 -13.67 -11.56 7.43
N ASN A 246 -13.30 -11.57 8.71
CA ASN A 246 -13.79 -12.57 9.67
C ASN A 246 -14.39 -11.95 10.95
N GLY A 247 -14.24 -10.65 11.16
CA GLY A 247 -14.76 -9.94 12.32
C GLY A 247 -16.09 -9.23 12.07
N PRO A 248 -16.63 -8.56 13.09
CA PRO A 248 -17.80 -7.71 12.93
C PRO A 248 -17.46 -6.47 12.10
N LEU A 249 -18.35 -6.12 11.17
CA LEU A 249 -18.22 -4.96 10.31
C LEU A 249 -19.42 -4.02 10.46
N PRO A 250 -19.26 -2.71 10.18
CA PRO A 250 -20.39 -1.83 9.89
C PRO A 250 -21.29 -2.45 8.81
N GLU A 251 -22.59 -2.17 8.86
CA GLU A 251 -23.57 -2.77 7.95
C GLU A 251 -23.19 -2.59 6.48
N GLU A 252 -22.79 -1.39 6.09
CA GLU A 252 -22.41 -1.07 4.71
C GLU A 252 -21.19 -1.87 4.23
N ALA A 253 -20.19 -2.03 5.10
CA ALA A 253 -19.01 -2.83 4.81
C ALA A 253 -19.35 -4.32 4.73
N GLY A 254 -20.26 -4.80 5.59
CA GLY A 254 -20.77 -6.16 5.56
C GLY A 254 -21.50 -6.49 4.26
N LEU A 255 -22.38 -5.60 3.79
CA LEU A 255 -23.08 -5.73 2.51
C LEU A 255 -22.10 -5.72 1.33
N PHE A 256 -21.09 -4.86 1.37
CA PHE A 256 -20.03 -4.83 0.35
C PHE A 256 -19.26 -6.15 0.28
N VAL A 257 -18.87 -6.72 1.42
CA VAL A 257 -18.15 -8.01 1.47
C VAL A 257 -18.99 -9.16 0.94
N LYS A 258 -20.30 -9.15 1.17
CA LYS A 258 -21.25 -10.16 0.65
C LYS A 258 -21.55 -10.00 -0.85
N GLY A 259 -21.12 -8.92 -1.48
CA GLY A 259 -21.44 -8.60 -2.88
C GLY A 259 -22.87 -8.08 -3.10
N GLU A 260 -23.56 -7.66 -2.04
CA GLU A 260 -24.90 -7.10 -2.08
C GLU A 260 -24.90 -5.59 -2.37
N LYS A 261 -23.71 -4.99 -2.37
CA LYS A 261 -23.48 -3.56 -2.66
C LYS A 261 -22.29 -3.43 -3.62
N ILE A 262 -22.52 -2.94 -4.83
CA ILE A 262 -21.53 -2.76 -5.91
C ILE A 262 -21.40 -1.29 -6.29
#